data_53fd748fb7230bd06aaa3be27b87c56f
#
_entry.id   53fd748fb7230bd06aaa3be27b87c56f
#
_cell.length_a   1.000
_cell.length_b   1.000
_cell.length_c   1.000
_cell.angle_alpha   90.00
_cell.angle_beta   90.00
_cell.angle_gamma   90.00
#
_symmetry.space_group_name_H-M   'P 1'
#
loop_
_entity.id
_entity.type
_entity.pdbx_description
1 polymer ?
#
loop_
_entity_poly.entity_id
_entity_poly.type
_entity_poly.pdbx_seq_one_letter_code
_entity_poly.pdbx_strand_id
1 'polypeptide(L)'
;MTKPIKIVYTAHAHATGGREGQAKSDDGLLDVKLVTPKEMGGAGGGVNPEQLFAAGYAACFIGAMKFVGGQEKIVIPADTKIEGLVGIGPFGAGATPEGFNIAVELKISVPGMDKAAVQALVEKTHKVCPYSNATRGNIDVTLTVV
;
A
#
# COMPACT_ATOMS: atom_id res chain seq x y z
N MET A 1 0.61 14.57 17.46
CA MET A 1 0.09 15.60 16.53
C MET A 1 0.60 15.35 15.13
N THR A 2 -0.29 15.41 14.14
CA THR A 2 0.10 15.33 12.73
C THR A 2 0.76 16.64 12.30
N LYS A 3 1.81 16.55 11.47
CA LYS A 3 2.41 17.75 10.87
C LYS A 3 1.52 18.23 9.73
N PRO A 4 1.27 19.55 9.63
CA PRO A 4 0.47 20.10 8.53
C PRO A 4 1.17 19.84 7.19
N ILE A 5 0.37 19.56 6.16
CA ILE A 5 0.84 19.41 4.79
C ILE A 5 0.14 20.41 3.87
N LYS A 6 0.80 20.77 2.78
CA LYS A 6 0.17 21.53 1.69
C LYS A 6 -0.44 20.54 0.71
N ILE A 7 -1.76 20.47 0.65
CA ILE A 7 -2.46 19.61 -0.29
C ILE A 7 -2.25 20.13 -1.72
N VAL A 8 -1.79 19.28 -2.61
CA VAL A 8 -1.59 19.59 -4.03
C VAL A 8 -2.57 18.85 -4.95
N TYR A 9 -3.19 17.79 -4.45
CA TYR A 9 -4.17 16.97 -5.16
C TYR A 9 -5.08 16.26 -4.16
N THR A 10 -6.36 16.13 -4.51
CA THR A 10 -7.34 15.37 -3.74
C THR A 10 -8.03 14.38 -4.67
N ALA A 11 -7.88 13.09 -4.39
CA ALA A 11 -8.62 12.05 -5.09
C ALA A 11 -10.05 11.95 -4.53
N HIS A 12 -11.03 11.70 -5.41
CA HIS A 12 -12.42 11.51 -5.05
C HIS A 12 -12.87 10.12 -5.43
N ALA A 13 -13.37 9.37 -4.47
CA ALA A 13 -13.96 8.06 -4.68
C ALA A 13 -15.08 7.82 -3.67
N HIS A 14 -15.99 6.92 -4.03
CA HIS A 14 -17.08 6.51 -3.15
C HIS A 14 -17.25 4.99 -3.20
N ALA A 15 -17.85 4.45 -2.17
CA ALA A 15 -18.19 3.04 -2.09
C ALA A 15 -19.61 2.86 -1.55
N THR A 16 -20.28 1.81 -2.01
CA THR A 16 -21.58 1.37 -1.51
C THR A 16 -21.54 -0.11 -1.17
N GLY A 17 -22.39 -0.56 -0.24
CA GLY A 17 -22.50 -1.97 0.11
C GLY A 17 -21.34 -2.56 0.94
N GLY A 18 -20.40 -1.75 1.38
CA GLY A 18 -19.26 -2.23 2.15
C GLY A 18 -18.42 -3.23 1.37
N ARG A 19 -18.24 -4.44 1.92
CA ARG A 19 -17.48 -5.50 1.25
C ARG A 19 -18.29 -6.27 0.18
N GLU A 20 -19.56 -5.94 0.00
CA GLU A 20 -20.49 -6.58 -0.95
C GLU A 20 -21.17 -5.52 -1.82
N GLY A 21 -20.38 -4.77 -2.57
CA GLY A 21 -20.90 -3.66 -3.35
C GLY A 21 -19.97 -3.18 -4.45
N GLN A 22 -19.69 -1.90 -4.47
CA GLN A 22 -18.89 -1.26 -5.51
C GLN A 22 -18.04 -0.15 -4.91
N ALA A 23 -16.84 0.05 -5.44
CA ALA A 23 -16.04 1.24 -5.22
C ALA A 23 -15.70 1.87 -6.57
N LYS A 24 -15.82 3.19 -6.65
CA LYS A 24 -15.66 3.93 -7.90
C LYS A 24 -15.07 5.30 -7.65
N SER A 25 -14.11 5.72 -8.47
CA SER A 25 -13.66 7.11 -8.49
C SER A 25 -14.62 7.99 -9.30
N ASP A 26 -14.61 9.29 -9.01
CA ASP A 26 -15.53 10.24 -9.67
C ASP A 26 -15.28 10.35 -11.17
N ASP A 27 -14.02 10.14 -11.61
CA ASP A 27 -13.65 10.08 -13.04
C ASP A 27 -13.98 8.74 -13.70
N GLY A 28 -14.41 7.74 -12.93
CA GLY A 28 -14.78 6.42 -13.41
C GLY A 28 -13.61 5.51 -13.76
N LEU A 29 -12.35 5.96 -13.61
CA LEU A 29 -11.17 5.16 -13.96
C LEU A 29 -10.94 4.02 -12.96
N LEU A 30 -11.20 4.24 -11.68
CA LEU A 30 -11.30 3.18 -10.69
C LEU A 30 -12.78 2.76 -10.61
N ASP A 31 -13.09 1.54 -10.99
CA ASP A 31 -14.45 0.99 -10.95
C ASP A 31 -14.34 -0.51 -10.69
N VAL A 32 -14.65 -0.93 -9.47
CA VAL A 32 -14.47 -2.32 -9.03
C VAL A 32 -15.69 -2.82 -8.28
N LYS A 33 -16.05 -4.08 -8.56
CA LYS A 33 -17.02 -4.82 -7.76
C LYS A 33 -16.33 -5.34 -6.50
N LEU A 34 -16.93 -5.05 -5.35
CA LEU A 34 -16.45 -5.51 -4.06
C LEU A 34 -17.17 -6.79 -3.65
N VAL A 35 -16.39 -7.81 -3.30
CA VAL A 35 -16.90 -9.07 -2.78
C VAL A 35 -16.00 -9.57 -1.67
N THR A 36 -16.60 -10.01 -0.58
CA THR A 36 -15.84 -10.60 0.54
C THR A 36 -15.09 -11.85 0.08
N PRO A 37 -13.80 -11.98 0.36
CA PRO A 37 -13.04 -13.15 -0.05
C PRO A 37 -13.51 -14.42 0.64
N LYS A 38 -13.26 -15.57 0.03
CA LYS A 38 -13.67 -16.88 0.55
C LYS A 38 -13.09 -17.17 1.92
N GLU A 39 -11.86 -16.75 2.15
CA GLU A 39 -11.14 -16.92 3.41
C GLU A 39 -11.81 -16.18 4.58
N MET A 40 -12.63 -15.16 4.28
CA MET A 40 -13.44 -14.42 5.25
C MET A 40 -14.91 -14.84 5.22
N GLY A 41 -15.25 -15.97 4.59
CA GLY A 41 -16.61 -16.50 4.52
C GLY A 41 -17.47 -15.94 3.39
N GLY A 42 -16.90 -15.19 2.45
CA GLY A 42 -17.61 -14.63 1.31
C GLY A 42 -17.63 -15.53 0.08
N ALA A 43 -18.23 -15.04 -1.00
CA ALA A 43 -18.31 -15.74 -2.27
C ALA A 43 -17.01 -15.70 -3.07
N GLY A 44 -16.19 -14.70 -2.85
CA GLY A 44 -15.01 -14.44 -3.69
C GLY A 44 -15.40 -13.94 -5.09
N GLY A 45 -14.41 -13.81 -5.97
CA GLY A 45 -14.64 -13.39 -7.35
C GLY A 45 -14.84 -11.89 -7.55
N GLY A 46 -14.50 -11.09 -6.56
CA GLY A 46 -14.45 -9.63 -6.65
C GLY A 46 -13.22 -9.06 -5.98
N VAL A 47 -13.14 -7.74 -5.95
CA VAL A 47 -12.07 -7.00 -5.30
C VAL A 47 -12.42 -6.77 -3.83
N ASN A 48 -11.43 -6.55 -2.99
CA ASN A 48 -11.61 -6.21 -1.58
C ASN A 48 -10.72 -5.02 -1.17
N PRO A 49 -11.01 -4.38 -0.04
CA PRO A 49 -10.22 -3.23 0.43
C PRO A 49 -8.74 -3.55 0.63
N GLU A 50 -8.39 -4.76 1.04
CA GLU A 50 -7.01 -5.16 1.25
C GLU A 50 -6.22 -5.21 -0.06
N GLN A 51 -6.84 -5.65 -1.16
CA GLN A 51 -6.24 -5.61 -2.50
C GLN A 51 -6.03 -4.17 -2.97
N LEU A 52 -6.99 -3.28 -2.74
CA LEU A 52 -6.87 -1.87 -3.08
C LEU A 52 -5.74 -1.20 -2.29
N PHE A 53 -5.63 -1.50 -1.01
CA PHE A 53 -4.56 -1.00 -0.16
C PHE A 53 -3.19 -1.52 -0.62
N ALA A 54 -3.08 -2.80 -0.93
CA ALA A 54 -1.85 -3.43 -1.41
C ALA A 54 -1.38 -2.81 -2.73
N ALA A 55 -2.27 -2.67 -3.71
CA ALA A 55 -1.96 -2.06 -5.00
C ALA A 55 -1.58 -0.58 -4.84
N GLY A 56 -2.33 0.16 -4.03
CA GLY A 56 -2.06 1.57 -3.76
C GLY A 56 -0.71 1.78 -3.07
N TYR A 57 -0.40 1.00 -2.04
CA TYR A 57 0.88 1.10 -1.33
C TYR A 57 2.05 0.73 -2.25
N ALA A 58 1.96 -0.37 -2.98
CA ALA A 58 2.99 -0.79 -3.93
C ALA A 58 3.29 0.30 -4.96
N ALA A 59 2.25 0.88 -5.58
CA ALA A 59 2.39 1.96 -6.55
C ALA A 59 2.97 3.24 -5.92
N CYS A 60 2.48 3.62 -4.76
CA CYS A 60 2.96 4.79 -4.02
C CYS A 60 4.44 4.63 -3.64
N PHE A 61 4.86 3.44 -3.22
CA PHE A 61 6.24 3.16 -2.85
C PHE A 61 7.18 3.23 -4.08
N ILE A 62 6.78 2.68 -5.23
CA ILE A 62 7.56 2.82 -6.48
C ILE A 62 7.68 4.30 -6.88
N GLY A 63 6.61 5.07 -6.76
CA GLY A 63 6.64 6.52 -7.02
C GLY A 63 7.63 7.25 -6.12
N ALA A 64 7.62 6.93 -4.83
CA ALA A 64 8.59 7.48 -3.86
C ALA A 64 10.02 7.02 -4.16
N MET A 65 10.20 5.78 -4.61
CA MET A 65 11.51 5.24 -5.03
C MET A 65 12.07 6.02 -6.21
N LYS A 66 11.24 6.35 -7.20
CA LYS A 66 11.64 7.18 -8.34
C LYS A 66 12.01 8.61 -7.89
N PHE A 67 11.30 9.16 -6.93
CA PHE A 67 11.62 10.47 -6.35
C PHE A 67 13.01 10.46 -5.68
N VAL A 68 13.29 9.49 -4.83
CA VAL A 68 14.60 9.33 -4.19
C VAL A 68 15.68 9.07 -5.23
N GLY A 69 15.40 8.20 -6.22
CA GLY A 69 16.31 7.92 -7.33
C GLY A 69 16.68 9.18 -8.10
N GLY A 70 15.72 10.05 -8.37
CA GLY A 70 15.95 11.34 -9.02
C GLY A 70 16.90 12.24 -8.23
N GLN A 71 16.77 12.27 -6.91
CA GLN A 71 17.66 13.03 -6.02
C GLN A 71 19.09 12.47 -6.00
N GLU A 72 19.23 11.16 -6.09
CA GLU A 72 20.53 10.46 -6.00
C GLU A 72 21.12 10.11 -7.39
N LYS A 73 20.46 10.54 -8.47
CA LYS A 73 20.86 10.23 -9.87
C LYS A 73 20.88 8.73 -10.16
N ILE A 74 19.95 7.99 -9.54
CA ILE A 74 19.71 6.57 -9.77
C ILE A 74 18.47 6.42 -10.66
N VAL A 75 18.62 5.74 -11.79
CA VAL A 75 17.48 5.42 -12.66
C VAL A 75 16.81 4.16 -12.13
N ILE A 76 15.53 4.27 -11.80
CA ILE A 76 14.74 3.12 -11.37
C ILE A 76 14.25 2.39 -12.63
N PRO A 77 14.61 1.11 -12.82
CA PRO A 77 14.18 0.34 -13.98
C PRO A 77 12.67 0.30 -14.14
N ALA A 78 12.18 0.34 -15.38
CA ALA A 78 10.75 0.33 -15.68
C ALA A 78 10.06 -0.99 -15.27
N ASP A 79 10.81 -2.08 -15.18
CA ASP A 79 10.36 -3.40 -14.76
C ASP A 79 10.49 -3.63 -13.24
N THR A 80 10.79 -2.58 -12.47
CA THR A 80 10.71 -2.63 -11.01
C THR A 80 9.33 -3.05 -10.57
N LYS A 81 9.27 -4.06 -9.70
CA LYS A 81 8.02 -4.63 -9.22
C LYS A 81 7.99 -4.64 -7.70
N ILE A 82 6.86 -4.26 -7.15
CA ILE A 82 6.56 -4.45 -5.72
C ILE A 82 5.31 -5.30 -5.61
N GLU A 83 5.43 -6.41 -4.90
CA GLU A 83 4.31 -7.22 -4.50
C GLU A 83 3.87 -6.77 -3.11
N GLY A 84 2.65 -6.26 -2.98
CA GLY A 84 2.05 -5.88 -1.71
C GLY A 84 1.22 -7.03 -1.15
N LEU A 85 1.50 -7.41 0.09
CA LEU A 85 0.71 -8.36 0.85
C LEU A 85 0.08 -7.63 2.03
N VAL A 86 -1.23 -7.62 2.08
CA VAL A 86 -1.99 -6.96 3.17
C VAL A 86 -2.86 -8.00 3.84
N GLY A 87 -2.52 -8.31 5.09
CA GLY A 87 -3.31 -9.18 5.94
C GLY A 87 -4.28 -8.38 6.80
N ILE A 88 -5.42 -8.97 7.13
CA ILE A 88 -6.40 -8.40 8.05
C ILE A 88 -6.71 -9.41 9.14
N GLY A 89 -6.90 -8.94 10.36
CA GLY A 89 -7.30 -9.78 11.50
C GLY A 89 -7.79 -8.95 12.66
N PRO A 90 -8.48 -9.58 13.63
CA PRO A 90 -8.89 -8.91 14.85
C PRO A 90 -7.67 -8.59 15.73
N PHE A 91 -7.78 -7.54 16.51
CA PHE A 91 -6.89 -7.36 17.65
C PHE A 91 -7.07 -8.50 18.67
N GLY A 92 -6.03 -8.82 19.44
CA GLY A 92 -6.13 -9.77 20.53
C GLY A 92 -7.17 -9.33 21.56
N ALA A 93 -7.72 -10.31 22.30
CA ALA A 93 -8.71 -10.03 23.34
C ALA A 93 -8.19 -9.04 24.38
N GLY A 94 -8.98 -8.00 24.67
CA GLY A 94 -8.63 -6.95 25.61
C GLY A 94 -7.65 -5.89 25.07
N ALA A 95 -7.32 -5.94 23.79
CA ALA A 95 -6.45 -4.95 23.16
C ALA A 95 -7.16 -3.59 23.00
N THR A 96 -6.36 -2.53 23.01
CA THR A 96 -6.78 -1.17 22.68
C THR A 96 -5.84 -0.64 21.59
N PRO A 97 -6.34 -0.22 20.42
CA PRO A 97 -7.75 -0.12 20.02
C PRO A 97 -8.44 -1.47 19.83
N GLU A 98 -9.76 -1.44 19.72
CA GLU A 98 -10.61 -2.61 19.49
C GLU A 98 -10.88 -2.83 17.99
N GLY A 99 -11.35 -4.03 17.64
CA GLY A 99 -11.80 -4.37 16.30
C GLY A 99 -10.74 -5.08 15.47
N PHE A 100 -10.48 -4.57 14.27
CA PHE A 100 -9.60 -5.19 13.29
C PHE A 100 -8.45 -4.27 12.90
N ASN A 101 -7.34 -4.87 12.51
CA ASN A 101 -6.20 -4.15 11.98
C ASN A 101 -5.64 -4.87 10.76
N ILE A 102 -4.75 -4.19 10.05
CA ILE A 102 -4.02 -4.75 8.91
C ILE A 102 -2.52 -4.78 9.21
N ALA A 103 -1.83 -5.70 8.56
CA ALA A 103 -0.37 -5.73 8.48
C ALA A 103 0.06 -5.81 7.03
N VAL A 104 1.22 -5.25 6.70
CA VAL A 104 1.69 -5.12 5.32
C VAL A 104 3.07 -5.73 5.17
N GLU A 105 3.29 -6.48 4.09
CA GLU A 105 4.62 -6.79 3.57
C GLU A 105 4.74 -6.25 2.14
N LEU A 106 5.83 -5.56 1.85
CA LEU A 106 6.20 -5.17 0.49
C LEU A 106 7.43 -5.96 0.07
N LYS A 107 7.29 -6.79 -0.96
CA LYS A 107 8.41 -7.51 -1.59
C LYS A 107 8.87 -6.73 -2.80
N ILE A 108 10.10 -6.25 -2.77
CA ILE A 108 10.63 -5.27 -3.71
C ILE A 108 11.67 -5.93 -4.59
N SER A 109 11.43 -5.92 -5.91
CA SER A 109 12.34 -6.40 -6.94
C SER A 109 12.76 -5.25 -7.85
N VAL A 110 14.05 -4.97 -7.90
CA VAL A 110 14.65 -3.95 -8.78
C VAL A 110 15.67 -4.64 -9.67
N PRO A 111 15.27 -5.09 -10.87
CA PRO A 111 16.16 -5.82 -11.76
C PRO A 111 17.41 -5.03 -12.14
N GLY A 112 18.55 -5.72 -12.18
CA GLY A 112 19.81 -5.11 -12.62
C GLY A 112 20.52 -4.25 -11.57
N MET A 113 19.96 -4.08 -10.37
CA MET A 113 20.61 -3.39 -9.26
C MET A 113 21.16 -4.38 -8.22
N ASP A 114 22.32 -4.06 -7.66
CA ASP A 114 22.89 -4.79 -6.54
C ASP A 114 21.94 -4.77 -5.33
N LYS A 115 21.79 -5.92 -4.68
CA LYS A 115 20.83 -6.09 -3.57
C LYS A 115 21.09 -5.13 -2.40
N ALA A 116 22.35 -4.87 -2.08
CA ALA A 116 22.72 -3.91 -1.02
C ALA A 116 22.34 -2.48 -1.41
N ALA A 117 22.50 -2.11 -2.69
CA ALA A 117 22.10 -0.81 -3.21
C ALA A 117 20.56 -0.65 -3.18
N VAL A 118 19.83 -1.70 -3.53
CA VAL A 118 18.35 -1.73 -3.43
C VAL A 118 17.91 -1.57 -1.98
N GLN A 119 18.54 -2.27 -1.04
CA GLN A 119 18.22 -2.17 0.38
C GLN A 119 18.40 -0.73 0.89
N ALA A 120 19.49 -0.08 0.56
CA ALA A 120 19.74 1.32 0.93
C ALA A 120 18.70 2.27 0.32
N LEU A 121 18.32 2.05 -0.94
CA LEU A 121 17.29 2.81 -1.63
C LEU A 121 15.91 2.62 -0.96
N VAL A 122 15.56 1.40 -0.61
CA VAL A 122 14.30 1.05 0.07
C VAL A 122 14.18 1.75 1.42
N GLU A 123 15.25 1.77 2.21
CA GLU A 123 15.27 2.45 3.51
C GLU A 123 15.03 3.96 3.37
N LYS A 124 15.61 4.60 2.36
CA LYS A 124 15.38 6.03 2.07
C LYS A 124 13.97 6.26 1.54
N THR A 125 13.49 5.39 0.66
CA THR A 125 12.14 5.44 0.10
C THR A 125 11.08 5.34 1.19
N HIS A 126 11.26 4.44 2.15
CA HIS A 126 10.35 4.28 3.28
C HIS A 126 10.18 5.56 4.11
N LYS A 127 11.21 6.40 4.18
CA LYS A 127 11.15 7.68 4.93
C LYS A 127 10.33 8.76 4.21
N VAL A 128 10.16 8.67 2.89
CA VAL A 128 9.49 9.72 2.08
C VAL A 128 8.17 9.26 1.47
N CYS A 129 7.91 7.97 1.40
CA CYS A 129 6.65 7.44 0.85
C CYS A 129 5.46 7.91 1.70
N PRO A 130 4.43 8.53 1.09
CA PRO A 130 3.25 8.99 1.81
C PRO A 130 2.53 7.88 2.58
N TYR A 131 2.40 6.68 1.99
CA TYR A 131 1.77 5.54 2.67
C TYR A 131 2.64 5.02 3.82
N SER A 132 3.96 5.01 3.66
CA SER A 132 4.87 4.66 4.76
C SER A 132 4.75 5.66 5.91
N ASN A 133 4.62 6.96 5.61
CA ASN A 133 4.40 7.98 6.62
C ASN A 133 3.05 7.83 7.33
N ALA A 134 2.03 7.33 6.64
CA ALA A 134 0.72 7.05 7.22
C ALA A 134 0.70 5.78 8.09
N THR A 135 1.52 4.79 7.75
CA THR A 135 1.51 3.47 8.41
C THR A 135 2.55 3.33 9.52
N ARG A 136 3.69 4.01 9.41
CA ARG A 136 4.80 3.91 10.37
C ARG A 136 4.37 4.26 11.78
N GLY A 137 4.71 3.38 12.73
CA GLY A 137 4.35 3.54 14.13
C GLY A 137 2.88 3.24 14.45
N ASN A 138 2.10 2.78 13.46
CA ASN A 138 0.68 2.47 13.59
C ASN A 138 0.35 1.01 13.25
N ILE A 139 0.91 0.49 12.16
CA ILE A 139 0.77 -0.91 11.77
C ILE A 139 2.13 -1.51 11.46
N ASP A 140 2.22 -2.84 11.49
CA ASP A 140 3.42 -3.55 11.07
C ASP A 140 3.59 -3.47 9.55
N VAL A 141 4.76 -3.00 9.11
CA VAL A 141 5.15 -2.96 7.71
C VAL A 141 6.52 -3.61 7.56
N THR A 142 6.57 -4.72 6.83
CA THR A 142 7.81 -5.43 6.50
C THR A 142 8.24 -5.08 5.08
N LEU A 143 9.50 -4.72 4.90
CA LEU A 143 10.09 -4.42 3.59
C LEU A 143 11.11 -5.51 3.27
N THR A 144 10.87 -6.27 2.22
CA THR A 144 11.71 -7.41 1.82
C THR A 144 12.26 -7.16 0.42
N VAL A 145 13.57 -7.08 0.29
CA VAL A 145 14.26 -7.04 -1.02
C VAL A 145 14.43 -8.46 -1.54
N VAL A 146 13.89 -8.73 -2.70
CA VAL A 146 13.92 -10.06 -3.33
C VAL A 146 14.75 -10.08 -4.59
#